data_5c0b31a8ad1fb7ebeb7d44a2efcc3f72
#
_entry.id   5c0b31a8ad1fb7ebeb7d44a2efcc3f72
#
_cell.length_a   1.000
_cell.length_b   1.000
_cell.length_c   1.000
_cell.angle_alpha   90.00
_cell.angle_beta   90.00
_cell.angle_gamma   90.00
#
_symmetry.space_group_name_H-M   'P 1'
#
loop_
_entity.id
_entity.type
_entity.pdbx_description
1 polymer ?
#
loop_
_entity_poly.entity_id
_entity_poly.type
_entity_poly.pdbx_seq_one_letter_code
_entity_poly.pdbx_strand_id
1 'polypeptide(L)'
;VGFFPGSTLGNLSEAAAVDLLRTFGDSLGPDSTLLLGVDLLKDEAILLPAYDDPQGVTARFNLNLIHRINRELVGDIPVSAFKHEVRWNEGLSRIEMHLRARYDVQFRVADCSFSMREGETIHTENSYKYTVRDIRLLLRAGGWNTTGFWTDPDGYFAVLSAQRVQIDSAQEYGAD
;
A
#
# COMPACT_ATOMS: atom_id res chain seq x y z
N VAL A 1 -0.39 16.32 16.00
CA VAL A 1 0.61 15.69 15.13
C VAL A 1 0.10 14.31 14.77
N GLY A 2 0.06 14.01 13.45
CA GLY A 2 -0.17 12.66 12.93
C GLY A 2 1.16 11.93 12.75
N PHE A 3 1.18 10.62 13.00
CA PHE A 3 2.37 9.79 12.85
C PHE A 3 2.03 8.51 12.06
N PHE A 4 2.52 8.42 10.82
CA PHE A 4 2.23 7.32 9.89
C PHE A 4 3.52 6.81 9.23
N PRO A 5 4.37 6.07 9.98
CA PRO A 5 5.78 5.84 9.62
C PRO A 5 6.05 4.62 8.75
N GLY A 6 5.12 3.65 8.66
CA GLY A 6 5.38 2.29 8.20
C GLY A 6 5.26 2.05 6.69
N SER A 7 5.28 3.07 5.85
CA SER A 7 5.02 2.97 4.40
C SER A 7 3.66 2.34 4.02
N THR A 8 2.75 2.25 4.97
CA THR A 8 1.40 1.68 4.77
C THR A 8 0.60 2.44 3.70
N LEU A 9 0.95 3.72 3.45
CA LEU A 9 0.40 4.50 2.36
C LEU A 9 0.59 3.79 1.00
N GLY A 10 1.71 3.08 0.83
CA GLY A 10 2.03 2.31 -0.36
C GLY A 10 1.09 1.13 -0.65
N ASN A 11 0.28 0.71 0.31
CA ASN A 11 -0.70 -0.36 0.07
C ASN A 11 -1.98 0.14 -0.61
N LEU A 12 -2.13 1.45 -0.76
CA LEU A 12 -3.31 2.10 -1.31
C LEU A 12 -3.08 2.54 -2.76
N SER A 13 -4.15 2.58 -3.56
CA SER A 13 -4.11 3.27 -4.83
C SER A 13 -3.89 4.78 -4.61
N GLU A 14 -3.40 5.50 -5.62
CA GLU A 14 -3.15 6.96 -5.50
C GLU A 14 -4.40 7.71 -5.01
N ALA A 15 -5.57 7.40 -5.57
CA ALA A 15 -6.82 8.03 -5.15
C ALA A 15 -7.13 7.76 -3.67
N ALA A 16 -7.03 6.49 -3.24
CA ALA A 16 -7.29 6.11 -1.85
C ALA A 16 -6.23 6.70 -0.89
N ALA A 17 -4.98 6.84 -1.33
CA ALA A 17 -3.93 7.49 -0.55
C ALA A 17 -4.21 9.00 -0.36
N VAL A 18 -4.65 9.68 -1.42
CA VAL A 18 -5.08 11.10 -1.33
C VAL A 18 -6.26 11.25 -0.37
N ASP A 19 -7.27 10.38 -0.46
CA ASP A 19 -8.44 10.43 0.41
C ASP A 19 -8.07 10.15 1.88
N LEU A 20 -7.15 9.22 2.14
CA LEU A 20 -6.63 8.98 3.49
C LEU A 20 -5.88 10.21 4.03
N LEU A 21 -5.03 10.84 3.21
CA LEU A 21 -4.31 12.06 3.60
C LEU A 21 -5.27 13.22 3.91
N ARG A 22 -6.35 13.38 3.14
CA ARG A 22 -7.41 14.36 3.44
C ARG A 22 -8.08 14.05 4.77
N THR A 23 -8.46 12.78 4.99
CA THR A 23 -9.06 12.32 6.25
C THR A 23 -8.16 12.61 7.45
N PHE A 24 -6.83 12.44 7.33
CA PHE A 24 -5.89 12.84 8.38
C PHE A 24 -5.97 14.35 8.64
N GLY A 25 -6.01 15.16 7.59
CA GLY A 25 -6.12 16.61 7.74
C GLY A 25 -7.40 17.03 8.44
N ASP A 26 -8.52 16.44 8.07
CA ASP A 26 -9.83 16.75 8.66
C ASP A 26 -9.90 16.30 10.13
N SER A 27 -9.32 15.14 10.44
CA SER A 27 -9.28 14.59 11.81
C SER A 27 -8.33 15.34 12.73
N LEU A 28 -7.20 15.81 12.22
CA LEU A 28 -6.17 16.49 13.01
C LEU A 28 -6.41 18.00 13.13
N GLY A 29 -7.19 18.57 12.22
CA GLY A 29 -7.53 19.99 12.20
C GLY A 29 -6.46 20.88 11.56
N PRO A 30 -6.71 22.21 11.53
CA PRO A 30 -5.78 23.20 11.02
C PRO A 30 -4.48 23.23 11.86
N ASP A 31 -3.40 23.71 11.27
CA ASP A 31 -2.07 23.83 11.87
C ASP A 31 -1.45 22.49 12.29
N SER A 32 -2.03 21.37 11.85
CA SER A 32 -1.52 20.05 12.15
C SER A 32 -0.27 19.69 11.33
N THR A 33 0.59 18.88 11.94
CA THR A 33 1.78 18.30 11.30
C THR A 33 1.58 16.80 11.12
N LEU A 34 1.93 16.29 9.95
CA LEU A 34 1.99 14.85 9.64
C LEU A 34 3.46 14.43 9.51
N LEU A 35 3.86 13.39 10.23
CA LEU A 35 5.09 12.66 10.01
C LEU A 35 4.75 11.38 9.23
N LEU A 36 5.26 11.30 8.01
CA LEU A 36 4.99 10.22 7.06
C LEU A 36 6.26 9.48 6.71
N GLY A 37 6.24 8.14 6.81
CA GLY A 37 7.32 7.28 6.32
C GLY A 37 6.90 6.57 5.04
N VAL A 38 7.77 6.56 4.02
CA VAL A 38 7.50 5.91 2.73
C VAL A 38 8.72 5.19 2.19
N ASP A 39 8.48 4.07 1.56
CA ASP A 39 9.48 3.31 0.83
C ASP A 39 9.73 3.96 -0.55
N LEU A 40 11.00 4.25 -0.83
CA LEU A 40 11.38 4.92 -2.07
C LEU A 40 11.62 3.92 -3.20
N LEU A 41 11.49 4.42 -4.43
CA LEU A 41 11.83 3.68 -5.62
C LEU A 41 13.34 3.35 -5.61
N LYS A 42 13.67 2.09 -5.85
CA LYS A 42 15.02 1.55 -5.88
C LYS A 42 15.10 0.38 -6.84
N ASP A 43 16.29 -0.16 -7.04
CA ASP A 43 16.52 -1.29 -7.95
C ASP A 43 15.61 -2.50 -7.60
N GLU A 44 15.06 -3.12 -8.63
CA GLU A 44 14.26 -4.33 -8.53
C GLU A 44 15.01 -5.46 -7.82
N ALA A 45 16.33 -5.56 -8.04
CA ALA A 45 17.19 -6.53 -7.38
C ALA A 45 17.23 -6.37 -5.84
N ILE A 46 16.86 -5.20 -5.33
CA ILE A 46 16.71 -4.93 -3.89
C ILE A 46 15.26 -5.15 -3.46
N LEU A 47 14.31 -4.74 -4.31
CA LEU A 47 12.89 -4.81 -3.98
C LEU A 47 12.36 -6.24 -3.92
N LEU A 48 12.59 -7.06 -4.95
CA LEU A 48 12.02 -8.41 -5.02
C LEU A 48 12.43 -9.30 -3.83
N PRO A 49 13.71 -9.39 -3.41
CA PRO A 49 14.09 -10.21 -2.27
C PRO A 49 13.51 -9.74 -0.93
N ALA A 50 13.13 -8.46 -0.83
CA ALA A 50 12.48 -7.94 0.38
C ALA A 50 11.04 -8.46 0.55
N TYR A 51 10.39 -8.87 -0.55
CA TYR A 51 9.03 -9.41 -0.56
C TYR A 51 8.96 -10.92 -0.85
N ASP A 52 10.07 -11.51 -1.29
CA ASP A 52 10.24 -12.96 -1.47
C ASP A 52 11.49 -13.42 -0.69
N ASP A 53 11.45 -13.23 0.61
CA ASP A 53 12.58 -13.49 1.50
C ASP A 53 12.92 -14.99 1.59
N PRO A 54 14.21 -15.36 1.62
CA PRO A 54 14.65 -16.78 1.67
C PRO A 54 14.11 -17.55 2.87
N GLN A 55 13.78 -16.87 3.97
CA GLN A 55 13.17 -17.49 5.14
C GLN A 55 11.66 -17.76 4.96
N GLY A 56 11.06 -17.24 3.89
CA GLY A 56 9.66 -17.43 3.55
C GLY A 56 8.69 -16.77 4.56
N VAL A 57 9.12 -15.71 5.24
CA VAL A 57 8.27 -14.99 6.20
C VAL A 57 7.11 -14.32 5.47
N THR A 58 7.43 -13.61 4.39
CA THR A 58 6.43 -12.94 3.55
C THR A 58 5.49 -13.92 2.87
N ALA A 59 6.03 -15.06 2.40
CA ALA A 59 5.21 -16.12 1.83
C ALA A 59 4.19 -16.67 2.84
N ARG A 60 4.61 -16.94 4.09
CA ARG A 60 3.70 -17.37 5.15
C ARG A 60 2.67 -16.30 5.50
N PHE A 61 3.07 -15.04 5.54
CA PHE A 61 2.15 -13.92 5.75
C PHE A 61 1.07 -13.87 4.66
N ASN A 62 1.45 -13.97 3.39
CA ASN A 62 0.51 -13.94 2.27
C ASN A 62 -0.43 -15.16 2.29
N LEU A 63 0.10 -16.37 2.48
CA LEU A 63 -0.70 -17.60 2.59
C LEU A 63 -1.64 -17.61 3.81
N ASN A 64 -1.34 -16.83 4.86
CA ASN A 64 -2.21 -16.70 6.02
C ASN A 64 -3.59 -16.09 5.67
N LEU A 65 -3.71 -15.37 4.56
CA LEU A 65 -5.01 -14.92 4.05
C LEU A 65 -5.95 -16.09 3.80
N ILE A 66 -5.46 -17.19 3.21
CA ILE A 66 -6.26 -18.40 2.97
C ILE A 66 -6.71 -19.01 4.31
N HIS A 67 -5.79 -19.11 5.28
CA HIS A 67 -6.14 -19.62 6.61
C HIS A 67 -7.23 -18.76 7.28
N ARG A 68 -7.15 -17.44 7.14
CA ARG A 68 -8.17 -16.53 7.67
C ARG A 68 -9.51 -16.70 6.96
N ILE A 69 -9.53 -16.74 5.63
CA ILE A 69 -10.76 -16.95 4.85
C ILE A 69 -11.43 -18.26 5.26
N ASN A 70 -10.66 -19.36 5.35
CA ASN A 70 -11.19 -20.64 5.76
C ASN A 70 -11.80 -20.60 7.15
N ARG A 71 -11.15 -19.94 8.11
CA ARG A 71 -11.62 -19.84 9.50
C ARG A 71 -12.80 -18.89 9.66
N GLU A 72 -12.73 -17.71 9.04
CA GLU A 72 -13.66 -16.60 9.29
C GLU A 72 -14.89 -16.64 8.37
N LEU A 73 -14.75 -17.23 7.19
CA LEU A 73 -15.80 -17.30 6.17
C LEU A 73 -16.23 -18.74 5.83
N VAL A 74 -15.87 -19.69 6.68
CA VAL A 74 -16.23 -21.11 6.48
C VAL A 74 -15.78 -21.60 5.09
N GLY A 75 -14.54 -21.29 4.72
CA GLY A 75 -13.95 -21.72 3.45
C GLY A 75 -13.26 -23.08 3.56
N ASP A 76 -13.08 -23.74 2.41
CA ASP A 76 -12.36 -25.02 2.28
C ASP A 76 -11.18 -24.91 1.30
N ILE A 77 -10.60 -23.70 1.15
CA ILE A 77 -9.51 -23.45 0.20
C ILE A 77 -8.29 -24.28 0.61
N PRO A 78 -7.80 -25.19 -0.25
CA PRO A 78 -6.61 -25.98 0.06
C PRO A 78 -5.35 -25.10 0.00
N VAL A 79 -4.77 -24.78 1.14
CA VAL A 79 -3.58 -23.89 1.22
C VAL A 79 -2.42 -24.41 0.37
N SER A 80 -2.23 -25.72 0.31
CA SER A 80 -1.19 -26.37 -0.50
C SER A 80 -1.35 -26.19 -2.01
N ALA A 81 -2.56 -25.83 -2.47
CA ALA A 81 -2.81 -25.53 -3.88
C ALA A 81 -2.24 -24.18 -4.31
N PHE A 82 -1.78 -23.36 -3.38
CA PHE A 82 -1.29 -22.03 -3.66
C PHE A 82 0.17 -21.86 -3.27
N LYS A 83 0.85 -20.97 -3.97
CA LYS A 83 2.16 -20.46 -3.60
C LYS A 83 2.17 -18.94 -3.64
N HIS A 84 3.02 -18.36 -2.82
CA HIS A 84 3.34 -16.95 -2.87
C HIS A 84 4.09 -16.63 -4.17
N GLU A 85 3.78 -15.51 -4.79
CA GLU A 85 4.45 -14.96 -5.96
C GLU A 85 4.54 -13.44 -5.83
N VAL A 86 5.72 -12.90 -6.09
CA VAL A 86 5.98 -11.46 -6.09
C VAL A 86 6.23 -10.99 -7.52
N ARG A 87 5.71 -9.84 -7.87
CA ARG A 87 5.93 -9.19 -9.16
C ARG A 87 6.31 -7.73 -8.97
N TRP A 88 7.25 -7.25 -9.76
CA TRP A 88 7.47 -5.84 -9.95
C TRP A 88 6.61 -5.34 -11.10
N ASN A 89 5.79 -4.33 -10.85
CA ASN A 89 5.01 -3.63 -11.86
C ASN A 89 5.66 -2.27 -12.11
N GLU A 90 6.53 -2.22 -13.14
CA GLU A 90 7.28 -1.02 -13.49
C GLU A 90 6.37 0.15 -13.87
N GLY A 91 5.30 -0.11 -14.63
CA GLY A 91 4.37 0.92 -15.10
C GLY A 91 3.61 1.63 -13.97
N LEU A 92 3.47 0.97 -12.82
CA LEU A 92 2.81 1.50 -11.62
C LEU A 92 3.78 1.70 -10.45
N SER A 93 5.08 1.45 -10.65
CA SER A 93 6.12 1.56 -9.62
C SER A 93 5.72 0.88 -8.31
N ARG A 94 5.27 -0.37 -8.37
CA ARG A 94 4.83 -1.11 -7.19
C ARG A 94 5.24 -2.58 -7.20
N ILE A 95 5.44 -3.13 -6.03
CA ILE A 95 5.44 -4.58 -5.81
C ILE A 95 3.99 -5.04 -5.73
N GLU A 96 3.71 -6.16 -6.35
CA GLU A 96 2.44 -6.88 -6.23
C GLU A 96 2.67 -8.25 -5.61
N MET A 97 1.93 -8.58 -4.57
CA MET A 97 1.90 -9.91 -4.01
C MET A 97 0.69 -10.68 -4.53
N HIS A 98 0.93 -11.93 -4.90
CA HIS A 98 -0.06 -12.82 -5.46
C HIS A 98 -0.05 -14.17 -4.76
N LEU A 99 -1.21 -14.83 -4.75
CA LEU A 99 -1.34 -16.25 -4.49
C LEU A 99 -1.59 -16.96 -5.83
N ARG A 100 -0.61 -17.74 -6.30
CA ARG A 100 -0.67 -18.45 -7.58
C ARG A 100 -1.11 -19.89 -7.37
N ALA A 101 -2.12 -20.33 -8.14
CA ALA A 101 -2.56 -21.72 -8.17
C ALA A 101 -1.45 -22.62 -8.76
N ARG A 102 -1.12 -23.69 -8.06
CA ARG A 102 -0.10 -24.70 -8.45
C ARG A 102 -0.64 -25.73 -9.44
N TYR A 103 -1.95 -25.91 -9.45
CA TYR A 103 -2.73 -26.82 -10.29
C TYR A 103 -4.18 -26.36 -10.34
N ASP A 104 -4.98 -26.93 -11.21
CA ASP A 104 -6.43 -26.65 -11.26
C ASP A 104 -7.07 -26.99 -9.91
N VAL A 105 -7.76 -26.04 -9.32
CA VAL A 105 -8.35 -26.17 -7.98
C VAL A 105 -9.78 -25.67 -7.95
N GLN A 106 -10.62 -26.37 -7.21
CA GLN A 106 -11.97 -25.94 -6.87
C GLN A 106 -12.09 -25.84 -5.36
N PHE A 107 -12.79 -24.82 -4.88
CA PHE A 107 -12.99 -24.57 -3.46
C PHE A 107 -14.27 -23.78 -3.24
N ARG A 108 -14.71 -23.72 -1.99
CA ARG A 108 -15.87 -22.94 -1.56
C ARG A 108 -15.46 -21.93 -0.49
N VAL A 109 -16.17 -20.79 -0.49
CA VAL A 109 -16.12 -19.81 0.59
C VAL A 109 -17.57 -19.41 0.87
N ALA A 110 -18.03 -19.66 2.07
CA ALA A 110 -19.44 -19.61 2.44
C ALA A 110 -20.29 -20.41 1.43
N ASP A 111 -21.30 -19.83 0.85
CA ASP A 111 -22.20 -20.47 -0.14
C ASP A 111 -21.72 -20.36 -1.59
N CYS A 112 -20.55 -19.75 -1.83
CA CYS A 112 -20.01 -19.52 -3.17
C CYS A 112 -18.96 -20.58 -3.53
N SER A 113 -19.04 -21.11 -4.77
CA SER A 113 -18.05 -22.02 -5.33
C SER A 113 -17.14 -21.26 -6.31
N PHE A 114 -15.86 -21.55 -6.25
CA PHE A 114 -14.82 -20.95 -7.09
C PHE A 114 -14.01 -22.03 -7.77
N SER A 115 -13.46 -21.70 -8.93
CA SER A 115 -12.48 -22.54 -9.61
C SER A 115 -11.35 -21.66 -10.13
N MET A 116 -10.13 -22.17 -10.05
CA MET A 116 -8.95 -21.56 -10.63
C MET A 116 -8.14 -22.61 -11.40
N ARG A 117 -7.60 -22.21 -12.53
CA ARG A 117 -6.69 -23.04 -13.32
C ARG A 117 -5.27 -22.90 -12.79
N GLU A 118 -4.43 -23.89 -13.10
CA GLU A 118 -2.99 -23.79 -12.85
C GLU A 118 -2.43 -22.48 -13.43
N GLY A 119 -1.66 -21.78 -12.61
CA GLY A 119 -1.03 -20.51 -13.00
C GLY A 119 -1.89 -19.27 -12.80
N GLU A 120 -3.19 -19.38 -12.60
CA GLU A 120 -4.03 -18.21 -12.25
C GLU A 120 -3.64 -17.66 -10.86
N THR A 121 -3.83 -16.37 -10.68
CA THR A 121 -3.38 -15.70 -9.45
C THR A 121 -4.50 -14.88 -8.81
N ILE A 122 -4.47 -14.82 -7.48
CA ILE A 122 -5.23 -13.87 -6.69
C ILE A 122 -4.26 -12.77 -6.29
N HIS A 123 -4.51 -11.54 -6.70
CA HIS A 123 -3.74 -10.37 -6.29
C HIS A 123 -4.15 -10.00 -4.86
N THR A 124 -3.20 -10.00 -3.93
CA THR A 124 -3.47 -9.87 -2.49
C THR A 124 -3.07 -8.52 -1.92
N GLU A 125 -1.99 -7.94 -2.40
CA GLU A 125 -1.47 -6.68 -1.85
C GLU A 125 -0.65 -5.91 -2.88
N ASN A 126 -0.68 -4.59 -2.78
CA ASN A 126 0.22 -3.68 -3.47
C ASN A 126 1.20 -3.05 -2.47
N SER A 127 2.39 -2.71 -2.97
CA SER A 127 3.32 -1.84 -2.24
C SER A 127 3.97 -0.87 -3.22
N TYR A 128 3.37 0.31 -3.34
CA TYR A 128 3.87 1.39 -4.19
C TYR A 128 5.20 1.94 -3.66
N LYS A 129 6.09 2.24 -4.60
CA LYS A 129 7.38 2.87 -4.35
C LYS A 129 7.35 4.26 -4.95
N TYR A 130 7.82 5.22 -4.20
CA TYR A 130 7.68 6.62 -4.53
C TYR A 130 9.01 7.24 -4.93
N THR A 131 9.01 8.08 -5.96
CA THR A 131 10.05 9.10 -6.08
C THR A 131 9.77 10.24 -5.10
N VAL A 132 10.79 11.05 -4.80
CA VAL A 132 10.62 12.26 -3.96
C VAL A 132 9.58 13.21 -4.55
N ARG A 133 9.51 13.28 -5.87
CA ARG A 133 8.53 14.09 -6.58
C ARG A 133 7.11 13.58 -6.36
N ASP A 134 6.90 12.27 -6.54
CA ASP A 134 5.57 11.68 -6.48
C ASP A 134 4.96 11.79 -5.09
N ILE A 135 5.75 11.49 -4.05
CA ILE A 135 5.25 11.61 -2.67
C ILE A 135 4.92 13.06 -2.29
N ARG A 136 5.68 14.04 -2.78
CA ARG A 136 5.35 15.45 -2.56
C ARG A 136 4.07 15.87 -3.29
N LEU A 137 3.86 15.39 -4.52
CA LEU A 137 2.62 15.63 -5.26
C LEU A 137 1.43 14.99 -4.56
N LEU A 138 1.59 13.76 -4.09
CA LEU A 138 0.54 13.04 -3.36
C LEU A 138 0.15 13.77 -2.06
N LEU A 139 1.14 14.20 -1.26
CA LEU A 139 0.91 15.00 -0.07
C LEU A 139 0.15 16.28 -0.42
N ARG A 140 0.58 17.00 -1.47
CA ARG A 140 -0.09 18.23 -1.88
C ARG A 140 -1.54 17.99 -2.33
N ALA A 141 -1.81 16.93 -3.08
CA ALA A 141 -3.17 16.55 -3.48
C ALA A 141 -4.04 16.19 -2.27
N GLY A 142 -3.43 15.63 -1.21
CA GLY A 142 -4.06 15.37 0.08
C GLY A 142 -4.22 16.59 1.00
N GLY A 143 -3.76 17.78 0.57
CA GLY A 143 -3.85 19.03 1.33
C GLY A 143 -2.71 19.22 2.35
N TRP A 144 -1.51 18.72 2.04
CA TRP A 144 -0.33 18.83 2.89
C TRP A 144 0.84 19.46 2.16
N ASN A 145 1.53 20.41 2.79
CA ASN A 145 2.79 20.96 2.32
C ASN A 145 3.96 20.29 3.04
N THR A 146 4.90 19.73 2.28
CA THR A 146 6.14 19.16 2.86
C THR A 146 7.00 20.27 3.46
N THR A 147 7.38 20.09 4.73
CA THR A 147 8.22 21.04 5.49
C THR A 147 9.59 20.46 5.83
N GLY A 148 9.73 19.14 5.79
CA GLY A 148 11.00 18.44 6.03
C GLY A 148 11.07 17.13 5.26
N PHE A 149 12.29 16.70 4.94
CA PHE A 149 12.55 15.47 4.20
C PHE A 149 13.89 14.87 4.64
N TRP A 150 13.88 13.62 5.04
CA TRP A 150 15.05 12.86 5.48
C TRP A 150 15.04 11.47 4.86
N THR A 151 16.21 10.94 4.54
CA THR A 151 16.38 9.56 4.06
C THR A 151 17.47 8.86 4.87
N ASP A 152 17.50 7.53 4.78
CA ASP A 152 18.67 6.74 5.10
C ASP A 152 19.82 7.05 4.12
N PRO A 153 21.08 6.63 4.44
CA PRO A 153 22.25 6.92 3.61
C PRO A 153 22.14 6.39 2.15
N ASP A 154 21.44 5.29 1.96
CA ASP A 154 21.27 4.66 0.64
C ASP A 154 20.08 5.24 -0.13
N GLY A 155 19.26 6.09 0.50
CA GLY A 155 18.08 6.68 -0.10
C GLY A 155 16.95 5.68 -0.36
N TYR A 156 16.82 4.64 0.46
CA TYR A 156 15.83 3.59 0.29
C TYR A 156 14.50 3.89 0.95
N PHE A 157 14.53 4.67 2.01
CA PHE A 157 13.35 5.04 2.77
C PHE A 157 13.36 6.53 3.09
N ALA A 158 12.20 7.16 3.06
CA ALA A 158 12.06 8.56 3.41
C ALA A 158 11.12 8.76 4.59
N VAL A 159 11.49 9.72 5.44
CA VAL A 159 10.58 10.32 6.41
C VAL A 159 10.34 11.76 5.99
N LEU A 160 9.08 12.15 5.94
CA LEU A 160 8.66 13.50 5.60
C LEU A 160 7.90 14.12 6.77
N SER A 161 8.14 15.40 7.04
CA SER A 161 7.19 16.22 7.78
C SER A 161 6.39 17.06 6.81
N ALA A 162 5.10 17.20 7.06
CA ALA A 162 4.21 18.02 6.24
C ALA A 162 3.22 18.77 7.14
N GLN A 163 2.90 20.01 6.78
CA GLN A 163 1.89 20.81 7.45
C GLN A 163 0.60 20.84 6.64
N ARG A 164 -0.53 20.83 7.33
CA ARG A 164 -1.85 21.00 6.72
C ARG A 164 -1.91 22.35 6.01
N VAL A 165 -2.33 22.34 4.76
CA VAL A 165 -2.60 23.58 4.00
C VAL A 165 -3.88 24.19 4.54
N GLN A 166 -3.80 25.43 5.01
CA GLN A 166 -4.99 26.20 5.31
C GLN A 166 -5.66 26.57 3.98
N ILE A 167 -6.90 26.16 3.81
CA ILE A 167 -7.75 26.69 2.75
C ILE A 167 -8.37 27.95 3.37
N ASP A 168 -7.86 29.13 3.01
CA ASP A 168 -8.53 30.37 3.35
C ASP A 168 -9.94 30.33 2.77
N SER A 169 -10.92 30.11 3.64
CA SER A 169 -12.35 30.17 3.30
C SER A 169 -12.86 31.60 3.14
N ALA A 170 -12.00 32.57 2.93
CA ALA A 170 -12.33 34.00 2.84
C ALA A 170 -11.90 34.58 1.48
N GLN A 171 -12.60 34.21 0.41
CA GLN A 171 -13.00 35.16 -0.60
C GLN A 171 -14.51 35.03 -0.78
N GLU A 172 -15.27 35.58 0.20
CA GLU A 172 -16.60 36.08 -0.10
C GLU A 172 -16.47 37.00 -1.30
N TYR A 173 -17.02 36.57 -2.42
CA TYR A 173 -17.27 37.44 -3.54
C TYR A 173 -18.18 38.59 -2.96
N GLY A 174 -17.59 39.74 -2.71
CA GLY A 174 -18.31 40.93 -2.48
C GLY A 174 -19.23 41.18 -3.67
N ALA A 175 -20.51 41.03 -3.44
CA ALA A 175 -21.53 41.53 -4.32
C ALA A 175 -21.55 43.06 -4.14
N ASP A 176 -21.15 43.76 -5.17
CA ASP A 176 -21.56 45.16 -5.44
C ASP A 176 -22.55 45.18 -6.60
#